data_266a49b7df0cca629cb3ecb231b63dbb
#
_entry.id   266a49b7df0cca629cb3ecb231b63dbb
#
_cell.length_a   1.000
_cell.length_b   1.000
_cell.length_c   1.000
_cell.angle_alpha   90.00
_cell.angle_beta   90.00
_cell.angle_gamma   90.00
#
_symmetry.space_group_name_H-M   'P 1'
#
loop_
_entity.id
_entity.type
_entity.pdbx_description
1 polymer ?
#
loop_
_entity_poly.entity_id
_entity_poly.type
_entity_poly.pdbx_seq_one_letter_code
_entity_poly.pdbx_strand_id
1 'polypeptide(L)'
;MIGLCQYSNNGSIEMKMNFDINSNDNSLFVTSQCNNRCLMCAQPPLNRDDIDSFWNKNIKLIDNAPNGLTNIGITGGEPTLLQEKLIHLVEYIKLRYPESLIHILTNGRAFSDIRYTMKFKEISNLLFGIPLHSDFSIDHDTITQVKGSYTETMKGLYNLASIGADIELRIVINKMNYQRLPQLSEFIWKNLPFVAYISFMGLEDTGYSIKNHNKVWIDPIDYQKELEKAVVN
;
A
#
# COMPACT_ATOMS: atom_id res chain seq x y z
N MET A 1 -2.18 10.72 7.61
CA MET A 1 -2.07 9.79 8.76
C MET A 1 -2.80 8.52 8.40
N ILE A 2 -2.10 7.39 8.32
CA ILE A 2 -2.69 6.07 8.01
C ILE A 2 -3.41 5.60 9.27
N GLY A 3 -4.67 5.15 9.14
CA GLY A 3 -5.47 4.69 10.27
C GLY A 3 -4.84 3.51 10.99
N LEU A 4 -4.46 3.72 12.24
CA LEU A 4 -3.91 2.69 13.11
C LEU A 4 -5.04 1.78 13.63
N CYS A 5 -4.87 0.47 13.49
CA CYS A 5 -5.66 -0.49 14.26
C CYS A 5 -5.31 -0.33 15.74
N GLN A 6 -6.23 0.14 16.56
CA GLN A 6 -6.10 0.10 18.01
C GLN A 6 -6.73 -1.18 18.55
N TYR A 7 -5.97 -1.95 19.31
CA TYR A 7 -6.53 -3.04 20.11
C TYR A 7 -7.36 -2.44 21.25
N SER A 8 -8.64 -2.79 21.31
CA SER A 8 -9.45 -2.47 22.48
C SER A 8 -9.03 -3.35 23.67
N ASN A 9 -9.22 -2.88 24.89
CA ASN A 9 -8.93 -3.62 26.13
C ASN A 9 -9.67 -4.97 26.25
N ASN A 10 -10.58 -5.28 25.34
CA ASN A 10 -11.39 -6.50 25.30
C ASN A 10 -10.95 -7.49 24.22
N GLY A 11 -9.79 -7.31 23.59
CA GLY A 11 -9.28 -8.22 22.56
C GLY A 11 -10.04 -8.16 21.21
N SER A 12 -11.00 -7.27 21.06
CA SER A 12 -11.64 -6.97 19.77
C SER A 12 -10.81 -5.94 19.00
N ILE A 13 -10.55 -6.20 17.73
CA ILE A 13 -9.91 -5.23 16.85
C ILE A 13 -10.99 -4.22 16.44
N GLU A 14 -11.05 -3.10 17.11
CA GLU A 14 -11.82 -1.95 16.63
C GLU A 14 -10.96 -1.21 15.61
N MET A 15 -11.31 -1.35 14.33
CA MET A 15 -10.78 -0.49 13.29
C MET A 15 -11.43 0.88 13.42
N LYS A 16 -10.72 1.85 14.00
CA LYS A 16 -11.09 3.25 13.84
C LYS A 16 -10.88 3.60 12.36
N MET A 17 -11.98 3.71 11.64
CA MET A 17 -11.95 4.26 10.29
C MET A 17 -11.62 5.75 10.42
N ASN A 18 -10.46 6.15 9.91
CA ASN A 18 -10.02 7.54 9.93
C ASN A 18 -10.65 8.30 8.76
N PHE A 19 -11.97 8.38 8.77
CA PHE A 19 -12.70 9.28 7.92
C PHE A 19 -13.22 10.44 8.78
N ASP A 20 -12.59 11.60 8.62
CA ASP A 20 -13.00 12.84 9.31
C ASP A 20 -13.74 13.73 8.30
N ILE A 21 -15.02 13.94 8.55
CA ILE A 21 -15.87 14.80 7.69
C ILE A 21 -15.40 16.24 7.62
N ASN A 22 -14.52 16.69 8.52
CA ASN A 22 -13.93 18.02 8.53
C ASN A 22 -12.55 18.08 7.84
N SER A 23 -12.05 16.95 7.36
CA SER A 23 -10.76 16.85 6.67
C SER A 23 -10.96 16.70 5.16
N ASN A 24 -10.13 17.38 4.38
CA ASN A 24 -10.07 17.22 2.93
C ASN A 24 -9.15 16.04 2.52
N ASP A 25 -8.54 15.36 3.49
CA ASP A 25 -7.65 14.22 3.30
C ASP A 25 -8.16 13.03 4.13
N ASN A 26 -8.64 12.00 3.47
CA ASN A 26 -9.31 10.88 4.10
C ASN A 26 -8.85 9.53 3.54
N SER A 27 -9.09 8.45 4.30
CA SER A 27 -8.78 7.09 3.87
C SER A 27 -9.98 6.16 4.04
N LEU A 28 -10.18 5.31 3.02
CA LEU A 28 -11.19 4.27 3.00
C LEU A 28 -10.51 2.91 3.22
N PHE A 29 -10.94 2.19 4.25
CA PHE A 29 -10.53 0.81 4.48
C PHE A 29 -11.52 -0.12 3.76
N VAL A 30 -11.03 -0.96 2.83
CA VAL A 30 -11.92 -1.69 1.92
C VAL A 30 -12.04 -3.19 2.18
N THR A 31 -11.05 -3.78 2.84
CA THR A 31 -11.08 -5.19 3.27
C THR A 31 -9.98 -5.48 4.27
N SER A 32 -10.19 -6.44 5.16
CA SER A 32 -9.13 -6.99 6.02
C SER A 32 -8.40 -8.18 5.38
N GLN A 33 -8.82 -8.65 4.21
CA GLN A 33 -8.17 -9.74 3.51
C GLN A 33 -6.91 -9.26 2.78
N CYS A 34 -5.90 -10.12 2.70
CA CYS A 34 -4.71 -9.89 1.88
C CYS A 34 -4.16 -11.21 1.36
N ASN A 35 -3.61 -11.20 0.16
CA ASN A 35 -2.93 -12.33 -0.45
C ASN A 35 -1.41 -12.36 -0.15
N ASN A 36 -0.90 -11.42 0.69
CA ASN A 36 0.40 -11.47 1.33
C ASN A 36 0.27 -11.73 2.84
N ARG A 37 1.41 -12.09 3.48
CA ARG A 37 1.54 -12.32 4.94
C ARG A 37 2.81 -11.65 5.45
N CYS A 38 3.04 -10.40 5.05
CA CYS A 38 4.29 -9.67 5.31
C CYS A 38 4.68 -9.73 6.79
N LEU A 39 5.94 -10.05 7.06
CA LEU A 39 6.46 -10.24 8.42
C LEU A 39 6.30 -9.00 9.32
N MET A 40 6.25 -7.80 8.71
CA MET A 40 6.12 -6.53 9.42
C MET A 40 4.75 -5.87 9.20
N CYS A 41 3.74 -6.61 8.74
CA CYS A 41 2.43 -6.02 8.46
C CYS A 41 1.83 -5.40 9.72
N ALA A 42 1.58 -4.07 9.68
CA ALA A 42 0.95 -3.33 10.77
C ALA A 42 -0.53 -3.73 10.96
N GLN A 43 -1.17 -4.18 9.89
CA GLN A 43 -2.56 -4.64 9.88
C GLN A 43 -2.64 -6.09 9.40
N PRO A 44 -2.37 -7.07 10.28
CA PRO A 44 -2.39 -8.48 9.90
C PRO A 44 -3.70 -8.88 9.22
N PRO A 45 -3.64 -9.56 8.06
CA PRO A 45 -4.84 -9.90 7.34
C PRO A 45 -5.69 -10.91 8.11
N LEU A 46 -7.00 -10.73 8.03
CA LEU A 46 -7.98 -11.62 8.61
C LEU A 46 -8.57 -12.55 7.53
N ASN A 47 -8.82 -13.80 7.90
CA ASN A 47 -9.48 -14.76 7.02
C ASN A 47 -11.00 -14.69 7.21
N ARG A 48 -11.60 -13.59 6.72
CA ARG A 48 -13.05 -13.39 6.72
C ARG A 48 -13.47 -12.64 5.47
N ASP A 49 -14.67 -12.92 4.98
CA ASP A 49 -15.26 -12.14 3.89
C ASP A 49 -15.95 -10.90 4.49
N ASP A 50 -15.33 -9.74 4.27
CA ASP A 50 -15.82 -8.46 4.79
C ASP A 50 -15.96 -7.38 3.70
N ILE A 51 -15.70 -7.73 2.45
CA ILE A 51 -15.72 -6.79 1.32
C ILE A 51 -17.07 -6.07 1.22
N ASP A 52 -18.19 -6.79 1.24
CA ASP A 52 -19.52 -6.19 1.13
C ASP A 52 -19.87 -5.30 2.32
N SER A 53 -19.41 -5.68 3.51
CA SER A 53 -19.59 -4.85 4.70
C SER A 53 -18.86 -3.53 4.59
N PHE A 54 -17.59 -3.54 4.16
CA PHE A 54 -16.82 -2.33 3.95
C PHE A 54 -17.31 -1.52 2.75
N TRP A 55 -17.73 -2.18 1.67
CA TRP A 55 -18.35 -1.52 0.53
C TRP A 55 -19.50 -0.62 0.95
N ASN A 56 -20.49 -1.18 1.66
CA ASN A 56 -21.66 -0.43 2.12
C ASN A 56 -21.32 0.72 3.07
N LYS A 57 -20.29 0.56 3.90
CA LYS A 57 -19.81 1.63 4.79
C LYS A 57 -19.13 2.74 3.99
N ASN A 58 -18.24 2.38 3.07
CA ASN A 58 -17.46 3.33 2.29
C ASN A 58 -18.35 4.18 1.37
N ILE A 59 -19.35 3.60 0.72
CA ILE A 59 -20.32 4.37 -0.07
C ILE A 59 -21.02 5.42 0.80
N LYS A 60 -21.48 5.04 2.00
CA LYS A 60 -22.10 6.00 2.94
C LYS A 60 -21.14 7.10 3.39
N LEU A 61 -19.85 6.78 3.59
CA LEU A 61 -18.84 7.77 3.95
C LEU A 61 -18.63 8.76 2.82
N ILE A 62 -18.49 8.28 1.57
CA ILE A 62 -18.32 9.12 0.38
C ILE A 62 -19.56 10.01 0.18
N ASP A 63 -20.78 9.48 0.38
CA ASP A 63 -22.03 10.24 0.24
C ASP A 63 -22.16 11.39 1.24
N ASN A 64 -21.64 11.20 2.46
CA ASN A 64 -21.70 12.18 3.53
C ASN A 64 -20.44 13.03 3.69
N ALA A 65 -19.42 12.79 2.84
CA ALA A 65 -18.19 13.55 2.88
C ALA A 65 -18.40 15.00 2.42
N PRO A 66 -17.62 15.96 2.94
CA PRO A 66 -17.73 17.36 2.56
C PRO A 66 -17.40 17.56 1.08
N ASN A 67 -17.96 18.61 0.50
CA ASN A 67 -17.52 19.04 -0.84
C ASN A 67 -16.07 19.52 -0.75
N GLY A 68 -15.24 19.06 -1.68
CA GLY A 68 -13.84 19.50 -1.78
C GLY A 68 -12.82 18.56 -1.14
N LEU A 69 -13.13 17.25 -1.04
CA LEU A 69 -12.08 16.26 -0.76
C LEU A 69 -10.98 16.35 -1.81
N THR A 70 -9.74 16.57 -1.36
CA THR A 70 -8.56 16.68 -2.23
C THR A 70 -7.79 15.38 -2.35
N ASN A 71 -7.74 14.58 -1.27
CA ASN A 71 -7.02 13.32 -1.24
C ASN A 71 -7.88 12.21 -0.63
N ILE A 72 -7.95 11.08 -1.31
CA ILE A 72 -8.67 9.91 -0.83
C ILE A 72 -7.75 8.68 -0.92
N GLY A 73 -7.29 8.20 0.23
CA GLY A 73 -6.57 6.94 0.33
C GLY A 73 -7.52 5.75 0.21
N ILE A 74 -7.16 4.74 -0.56
CA ILE A 74 -7.82 3.42 -0.54
C ILE A 74 -6.81 2.43 0.02
N THR A 75 -7.13 1.86 1.17
CA THR A 75 -6.25 0.95 1.92
C THR A 75 -7.03 -0.25 2.47
N GLY A 76 -6.32 -1.14 3.13
CA GLY A 76 -6.91 -2.32 3.76
C GLY A 76 -5.85 -3.40 3.93
N GLY A 77 -6.25 -4.66 3.83
CA GLY A 77 -5.32 -5.75 3.59
C GLY A 77 -4.75 -5.63 2.18
N GLU A 78 -5.55 -6.00 1.16
CA GLU A 78 -5.19 -5.81 -0.25
C GLU A 78 -6.41 -5.35 -1.06
N PRO A 79 -6.47 -4.07 -1.45
CA PRO A 79 -7.61 -3.51 -2.17
C PRO A 79 -7.95 -4.19 -3.49
N THR A 80 -6.95 -4.71 -4.21
CA THR A 80 -7.22 -5.37 -5.51
C THR A 80 -7.97 -6.68 -5.41
N LEU A 81 -8.14 -7.24 -4.19
CA LEU A 81 -9.03 -8.39 -3.97
C LEU A 81 -10.51 -8.05 -4.21
N LEU A 82 -10.86 -6.76 -4.20
CA LEU A 82 -12.20 -6.29 -4.57
C LEU A 82 -12.49 -6.46 -6.06
N GLN A 83 -11.49 -6.67 -6.90
CA GLN A 83 -11.61 -6.83 -8.36
C GLN A 83 -12.45 -5.69 -8.99
N GLU A 84 -13.55 -5.98 -9.68
CA GLU A 84 -14.43 -5.00 -10.33
C GLU A 84 -14.97 -3.95 -9.34
N LYS A 85 -15.23 -4.35 -8.10
CA LYS A 85 -15.70 -3.40 -7.08
C LYS A 85 -14.69 -2.29 -6.78
N LEU A 86 -13.38 -2.58 -6.89
CA LEU A 86 -12.38 -1.52 -6.72
C LEU A 86 -12.50 -0.45 -7.82
N ILE A 87 -12.69 -0.89 -9.05
CA ILE A 87 -12.84 0.02 -10.20
C ILE A 87 -14.11 0.87 -10.02
N HIS A 88 -15.24 0.24 -9.71
CA HIS A 88 -16.50 0.94 -9.43
C HIS A 88 -16.36 1.94 -8.27
N LEU A 89 -15.60 1.59 -7.20
CA LEU A 89 -15.36 2.50 -6.08
C LEU A 89 -14.58 3.74 -6.55
N VAL A 90 -13.52 3.54 -7.33
CA VAL A 90 -12.70 4.61 -7.88
C VAL A 90 -13.52 5.51 -8.80
N GLU A 91 -14.29 4.92 -9.72
CA GLU A 91 -15.20 5.66 -10.61
C GLU A 91 -16.26 6.44 -9.82
N TYR A 92 -16.84 5.85 -8.79
CA TYR A 92 -17.82 6.52 -7.93
C TYR A 92 -17.21 7.71 -7.19
N ILE A 93 -15.99 7.57 -6.65
CA ILE A 93 -15.26 8.69 -6.05
C ILE A 93 -15.02 9.77 -7.09
N LYS A 94 -14.58 9.43 -8.30
CA LYS A 94 -14.32 10.38 -9.37
C LYS A 94 -15.58 11.11 -9.84
N LEU A 95 -16.72 10.45 -9.86
CA LEU A 95 -18.01 11.09 -10.15
C LEU A 95 -18.36 12.18 -9.15
N ARG A 96 -18.05 11.97 -7.86
CA ARG A 96 -18.34 12.90 -6.75
C ARG A 96 -17.27 13.97 -6.57
N TYR A 97 -16.01 13.59 -6.79
CA TYR A 97 -14.81 14.40 -6.54
C TYR A 97 -13.83 14.27 -7.72
N PRO A 98 -14.13 14.88 -8.88
CA PRO A 98 -13.35 14.69 -10.12
C PRO A 98 -11.86 15.04 -9.96
N GLU A 99 -11.56 16.07 -9.18
CA GLU A 99 -10.20 16.60 -9.01
C GLU A 99 -9.41 15.92 -7.88
N SER A 100 -10.06 15.08 -7.07
CA SER A 100 -9.35 14.41 -5.97
C SER A 100 -8.25 13.49 -6.47
N LEU A 101 -7.12 13.50 -5.80
CA LEU A 101 -6.13 12.45 -5.91
C LEU A 101 -6.64 11.20 -5.20
N ILE A 102 -6.69 10.07 -5.88
CA ILE A 102 -6.97 8.77 -5.26
C ILE A 102 -5.66 8.02 -5.13
N HIS A 103 -5.26 7.76 -3.88
CA HIS A 103 -4.04 7.02 -3.56
C HIS A 103 -4.38 5.58 -3.16
N ILE A 104 -4.10 4.62 -4.04
CA ILE A 104 -4.38 3.20 -3.83
C ILE A 104 -3.15 2.51 -3.25
N LEU A 105 -3.23 2.09 -1.98
CA LEU A 105 -2.17 1.35 -1.29
C LEU A 105 -2.37 -0.15 -1.53
N THR A 106 -1.54 -0.75 -2.37
CA THR A 106 -1.67 -2.13 -2.83
C THR A 106 -0.32 -2.82 -2.92
N ASN A 107 -0.29 -4.14 -2.78
CA ASN A 107 0.95 -4.92 -3.00
C ASN A 107 1.35 -5.01 -4.49
N GLY A 108 0.54 -4.52 -5.39
CA GLY A 108 0.84 -4.41 -6.83
C GLY A 108 0.69 -5.70 -7.64
N ARG A 109 0.49 -6.85 -6.99
CA ARG A 109 0.54 -8.19 -7.63
C ARG A 109 -0.56 -8.41 -8.65
N ALA A 110 -1.78 -7.94 -8.40
CA ALA A 110 -2.91 -8.08 -9.32
C ALA A 110 -2.67 -7.37 -10.66
N PHE A 111 -1.89 -6.30 -10.65
CA PHE A 111 -1.51 -5.57 -11.87
C PHE A 111 -0.55 -6.35 -12.77
N SER A 112 -0.05 -7.53 -12.36
CA SER A 112 0.66 -8.45 -13.26
C SER A 112 -0.24 -8.97 -14.40
N ASP A 113 -1.57 -8.93 -14.25
CA ASP A 113 -2.51 -9.10 -15.38
C ASP A 113 -2.75 -7.73 -16.06
N ILE A 114 -2.23 -7.60 -17.29
CA ILE A 114 -2.38 -6.37 -18.06
C ILE A 114 -3.86 -6.01 -18.34
N ARG A 115 -4.74 -6.99 -18.46
CA ARG A 115 -6.18 -6.76 -18.69
C ARG A 115 -6.83 -6.09 -17.49
N TYR A 116 -6.40 -6.47 -16.27
CA TYR A 116 -6.85 -5.80 -15.05
C TYR A 116 -6.28 -4.37 -14.97
N THR A 117 -5.00 -4.21 -15.27
CA THR A 117 -4.32 -2.90 -15.26
C THR A 117 -4.97 -1.92 -16.24
N MET A 118 -5.33 -2.37 -17.44
CA MET A 118 -5.96 -1.53 -18.49
C MET A 118 -7.29 -0.90 -18.05
N LYS A 119 -7.97 -1.43 -17.05
CA LYS A 119 -9.22 -0.86 -16.50
C LYS A 119 -9.02 0.47 -15.80
N PHE A 120 -7.79 0.81 -15.42
CA PHE A 120 -7.44 2.06 -14.75
C PHE A 120 -6.91 3.14 -15.73
N LYS A 121 -6.69 2.79 -17.00
CA LYS A 121 -5.99 3.64 -17.96
C LYS A 121 -6.65 5.02 -18.18
N GLU A 122 -7.97 5.06 -18.23
CA GLU A 122 -8.72 6.29 -18.53
C GLU A 122 -9.12 7.09 -17.27
N ILE A 123 -8.67 6.63 -16.08
CA ILE A 123 -9.00 7.29 -14.81
C ILE A 123 -7.84 8.19 -14.42
N SER A 124 -8.05 9.49 -14.40
CA SER A 124 -7.04 10.50 -14.04
C SER A 124 -6.81 10.62 -12.52
N ASN A 125 -5.70 11.24 -12.12
CA ASN A 125 -5.34 11.52 -10.73
C ASN A 125 -5.37 10.28 -9.85
N LEU A 126 -4.76 9.17 -10.32
CA LEU A 126 -4.51 7.97 -9.53
C LEU A 126 -3.03 7.89 -9.18
N LEU A 127 -2.74 7.58 -7.91
CA LEU A 127 -1.41 7.25 -7.43
C LEU A 127 -1.45 5.84 -6.84
N PHE A 128 -0.54 4.98 -7.29
CA PHE A 128 -0.42 3.62 -6.77
C PHE A 128 0.77 3.53 -5.82
N GLY A 129 0.49 3.35 -4.52
CA GLY A 129 1.50 3.12 -3.49
C GLY A 129 1.83 1.63 -3.39
N ILE A 130 3.00 1.23 -3.91
CA ILE A 130 3.38 -0.19 -4.05
C ILE A 130 4.64 -0.48 -3.24
N PRO A 131 4.63 -1.47 -2.32
CA PRO A 131 5.82 -1.83 -1.57
C PRO A 131 6.81 -2.63 -2.43
N LEU A 132 8.07 -2.20 -2.40
CA LEU A 132 9.21 -2.97 -2.93
C LEU A 132 10.23 -3.15 -1.80
N HIS A 133 10.36 -4.37 -1.28
CA HIS A 133 11.14 -4.62 -0.06
C HIS A 133 12.61 -4.95 -0.31
N SER A 134 12.96 -5.37 -1.52
CA SER A 134 14.33 -5.67 -1.96
C SER A 134 14.42 -5.67 -3.48
N ASP A 135 15.60 -5.45 -4.01
CA ASP A 135 16.00 -5.68 -5.40
C ASP A 135 16.21 -7.18 -5.71
N PHE A 136 16.24 -8.03 -4.66
CA PHE A 136 16.36 -9.48 -4.76
C PHE A 136 15.02 -10.19 -4.52
N SER A 137 14.63 -11.07 -5.44
CA SER A 137 13.37 -11.80 -5.37
C SER A 137 13.24 -12.65 -4.09
N ILE A 138 14.32 -13.31 -3.68
CA ILE A 138 14.31 -14.18 -2.49
C ILE A 138 14.03 -13.35 -1.22
N ASP A 139 14.66 -12.19 -1.09
CA ASP A 139 14.49 -11.32 0.08
C ASP A 139 13.08 -10.72 0.12
N HIS A 140 12.59 -10.21 -1.02
CA HIS A 140 11.24 -9.68 -1.14
C HIS A 140 10.19 -10.75 -0.80
N ASP A 141 10.29 -11.94 -1.40
CA ASP A 141 9.38 -13.06 -1.17
C ASP A 141 9.43 -13.55 0.29
N THR A 142 10.62 -13.53 0.90
CA THR A 142 10.79 -13.86 2.32
C THR A 142 10.09 -12.84 3.22
N ILE A 143 10.17 -11.56 2.91
CA ILE A 143 9.49 -10.49 3.67
C ILE A 143 7.98 -10.58 3.51
N THR A 144 7.49 -10.78 2.27
CA THR A 144 6.05 -10.87 1.97
C THR A 144 5.43 -12.22 2.36
N GLN A 145 6.26 -13.24 2.62
CA GLN A 145 5.87 -14.62 2.89
C GLN A 145 5.10 -15.27 1.73
N VAL A 146 5.36 -14.84 0.50
CA VAL A 146 4.74 -15.40 -0.71
C VAL A 146 5.78 -15.56 -1.80
N LYS A 147 6.05 -16.81 -2.18
CA LYS A 147 6.93 -17.14 -3.29
C LYS A 147 6.38 -16.59 -4.61
N GLY A 148 7.20 -15.87 -5.36
CA GLY A 148 6.85 -15.27 -6.66
C GLY A 148 6.21 -13.88 -6.53
N SER A 149 5.98 -13.38 -5.32
CA SER A 149 5.42 -12.03 -5.11
C SER A 149 6.27 -10.93 -5.74
N TYR A 150 7.60 -11.05 -5.68
CA TYR A 150 8.52 -10.13 -6.37
C TYR A 150 8.24 -10.04 -7.86
N THR A 151 8.16 -11.20 -8.52
CA THR A 151 7.94 -11.27 -9.98
C THR A 151 6.60 -10.66 -10.38
N GLU A 152 5.54 -10.94 -9.60
CA GLU A 152 4.21 -10.37 -9.85
C GLU A 152 4.20 -8.87 -9.60
N THR A 153 4.79 -8.38 -8.49
CA THR A 153 4.89 -6.95 -8.18
C THR A 153 5.69 -6.20 -9.26
N MET A 154 6.85 -6.72 -9.66
CA MET A 154 7.65 -6.11 -10.73
C MET A 154 6.90 -6.03 -12.05
N LYS A 155 6.22 -7.11 -12.45
CA LYS A 155 5.37 -7.10 -13.65
C LYS A 155 4.23 -6.10 -13.53
N GLY A 156 3.63 -5.99 -12.35
CA GLY A 156 2.59 -4.99 -12.04
C GLY A 156 3.10 -3.56 -12.22
N LEU A 157 4.31 -3.25 -11.71
CA LEU A 157 4.94 -1.94 -11.88
C LEU A 157 5.11 -1.57 -13.35
N TYR A 158 5.64 -2.49 -14.18
CA TYR A 158 5.80 -2.24 -15.62
C TYR A 158 4.45 -2.10 -16.35
N ASN A 159 3.44 -2.87 -15.97
CA ASN A 159 2.11 -2.75 -16.56
C ASN A 159 1.46 -1.41 -16.19
N LEU A 160 1.56 -0.96 -14.94
CA LEU A 160 1.08 0.37 -14.51
C LEU A 160 1.81 1.49 -15.24
N ALA A 161 3.12 1.39 -15.40
CA ALA A 161 3.90 2.33 -16.20
C ALA A 161 3.43 2.37 -17.66
N SER A 162 3.07 1.23 -18.26
CA SER A 162 2.62 1.14 -19.64
C SER A 162 1.29 1.87 -19.92
N ILE A 163 0.48 2.11 -18.89
CA ILE A 163 -0.75 2.90 -18.98
C ILE A 163 -0.55 4.36 -18.51
N GLY A 164 0.67 4.77 -18.16
CA GLY A 164 1.00 6.11 -17.69
C GLY A 164 0.54 6.43 -16.27
N ALA A 165 0.39 5.40 -15.41
CA ALA A 165 -0.03 5.60 -14.03
C ALA A 165 1.11 6.18 -13.18
N ASP A 166 0.77 7.07 -12.23
CA ASP A 166 1.71 7.54 -11.21
C ASP A 166 1.96 6.46 -10.16
N ILE A 167 3.22 6.22 -9.84
CA ILE A 167 3.65 5.16 -8.92
C ILE A 167 4.51 5.73 -7.81
N GLU A 168 4.13 5.45 -6.56
CA GLU A 168 4.96 5.59 -5.37
C GLU A 168 5.52 4.24 -4.98
N LEU A 169 6.85 4.10 -4.88
CA LEU A 169 7.44 2.94 -4.22
C LEU A 169 7.56 3.18 -2.72
N ARG A 170 7.07 2.22 -1.94
CA ARG A 170 7.05 2.27 -0.48
C ARG A 170 8.00 1.25 0.09
N ILE A 171 9.04 1.69 0.79
CA ILE A 171 10.08 0.85 1.34
C ILE A 171 10.01 0.91 2.86
N VAL A 172 9.43 -0.12 3.49
CA VAL A 172 9.47 -0.26 4.95
C VAL A 172 10.84 -0.79 5.34
N ILE A 173 11.64 0.08 5.98
CA ILE A 173 12.98 -0.26 6.45
C ILE A 173 12.86 -1.24 7.63
N ASN A 174 13.55 -2.36 7.54
CA ASN A 174 13.56 -3.38 8.56
C ASN A 174 14.91 -4.13 8.58
N LYS A 175 15.11 -4.95 9.60
CA LYS A 175 16.37 -5.68 9.82
C LYS A 175 16.78 -6.59 8.63
N MET A 176 15.85 -6.97 7.77
CA MET A 176 16.11 -7.87 6.65
C MET A 176 16.56 -7.12 5.38
N ASN A 177 16.24 -5.81 5.25
CA ASN A 177 16.52 -5.06 4.02
C ASN A 177 17.42 -3.83 4.21
N TYR A 178 17.62 -3.32 5.43
CA TYR A 178 18.31 -2.05 5.64
C TYR A 178 19.71 -1.97 5.03
N GLN A 179 20.48 -3.07 5.07
CA GLN A 179 21.84 -3.12 4.52
C GLN A 179 21.87 -2.99 2.99
N ARG A 180 20.75 -3.29 2.34
CA ARG A 180 20.62 -3.24 0.87
C ARG A 180 19.89 -1.99 0.37
N LEU A 181 19.56 -1.03 1.23
CA LEU A 181 18.90 0.21 0.80
C LEU A 181 19.65 0.95 -0.32
N PRO A 182 21.00 1.11 -0.27
CA PRO A 182 21.72 1.75 -1.35
C PRO A 182 21.62 1.00 -2.68
N GLN A 183 21.72 -0.35 -2.67
CA GLN A 183 21.60 -1.16 -3.87
C GLN A 183 20.18 -1.18 -4.42
N LEU A 184 19.18 -1.19 -3.52
CA LEU A 184 17.76 -1.07 -3.90
C LEU A 184 17.50 0.28 -4.57
N SER A 185 18.04 1.38 -4.03
CA SER A 185 17.92 2.71 -4.61
C SER A 185 18.54 2.78 -6.01
N GLU A 186 19.75 2.26 -6.17
CA GLU A 186 20.43 2.15 -7.46
C GLU A 186 19.64 1.27 -8.46
N PHE A 187 19.08 0.16 -7.99
CA PHE A 187 18.24 -0.72 -8.80
C PHE A 187 16.99 0.03 -9.30
N ILE A 188 16.30 0.78 -8.41
CA ILE A 188 15.12 1.56 -8.76
C ILE A 188 15.48 2.61 -9.82
N TRP A 189 16.54 3.37 -9.58
CA TRP A 189 17.02 4.37 -10.54
C TRP A 189 17.26 3.81 -11.93
N LYS A 190 17.93 2.65 -12.02
CA LYS A 190 18.31 2.02 -13.29
C LYS A 190 17.15 1.32 -14.01
N ASN A 191 16.24 0.70 -13.25
CA ASN A 191 15.26 -0.24 -13.81
C ASN A 191 13.81 0.27 -13.75
N LEU A 192 13.51 1.25 -12.89
CA LEU A 192 12.17 1.78 -12.67
C LEU A 192 12.11 3.31 -12.83
N PRO A 193 12.65 3.89 -13.93
CA PRO A 193 12.76 5.35 -14.10
C PRO A 193 11.40 6.05 -14.24
N PHE A 194 10.32 5.31 -14.32
CA PHE A 194 8.94 5.78 -14.38
C PHE A 194 8.29 5.98 -13.00
N VAL A 195 8.99 5.62 -11.92
CA VAL A 195 8.51 5.83 -10.55
C VAL A 195 8.55 7.32 -10.22
N ALA A 196 7.42 7.86 -9.74
CA ALA A 196 7.32 9.27 -9.40
C ALA A 196 7.93 9.60 -8.03
N TYR A 197 7.74 8.70 -7.04
CA TYR A 197 8.22 8.90 -5.66
C TYR A 197 8.77 7.62 -5.05
N ILE A 198 9.72 7.79 -4.13
CA ILE A 198 10.21 6.71 -3.26
C ILE A 198 10.01 7.18 -1.81
N SER A 199 9.22 6.42 -1.05
CA SER A 199 8.98 6.66 0.37
C SER A 199 9.72 5.64 1.21
N PHE A 200 10.80 6.06 1.86
CA PHE A 200 11.46 5.27 2.91
C PHE A 200 10.73 5.48 4.23
N MET A 201 10.23 4.40 4.81
CA MET A 201 9.41 4.43 6.02
C MET A 201 10.06 3.62 7.14
N GLY A 202 10.14 4.18 8.34
CA GLY A 202 10.51 3.43 9.53
C GLY A 202 9.47 2.35 9.83
N LEU A 203 9.93 1.24 10.41
CA LEU A 203 9.04 0.16 10.84
C LEU A 203 8.26 0.60 12.09
N GLU A 204 6.93 0.47 12.05
CA GLU A 204 6.08 0.57 13.23
C GLU A 204 6.02 -0.79 13.95
N ASP A 205 6.25 -0.79 15.26
CA ASP A 205 6.18 -2.01 16.06
C ASP A 205 4.73 -2.34 16.46
N THR A 206 3.94 -2.70 15.44
CA THR A 206 2.52 -3.04 15.53
C THR A 206 2.20 -4.31 14.73
N GLY A 207 1.09 -4.96 15.01
CA GLY A 207 0.61 -6.10 14.22
C GLY A 207 1.59 -7.28 14.18
N TYR A 208 2.00 -7.70 12.97
CA TYR A 208 2.94 -8.82 12.81
C TYR A 208 4.38 -8.45 13.19
N SER A 209 4.75 -7.16 13.19
CA SER A 209 6.09 -6.77 13.62
C SER A 209 6.34 -7.14 15.07
N ILE A 210 5.36 -7.04 15.97
CA ILE A 210 5.46 -7.48 17.37
C ILE A 210 5.81 -8.97 17.45
N LYS A 211 5.11 -9.82 16.68
CA LYS A 211 5.36 -11.27 16.66
C LYS A 211 6.71 -11.64 16.05
N ASN A 212 7.17 -10.86 15.09
CA ASN A 212 8.39 -11.09 14.33
C ASN A 212 9.51 -10.11 14.74
N HIS A 213 9.40 -9.45 15.88
CA HIS A 213 10.28 -8.37 16.33
C HIS A 213 11.76 -8.71 16.14
N ASN A 214 12.21 -9.85 16.60
CA ASN A 214 13.61 -10.28 16.46
C ASN A 214 14.10 -10.41 15.00
N LYS A 215 13.18 -10.58 14.05
CA LYS A 215 13.49 -10.74 12.62
C LYS A 215 13.43 -9.42 11.84
N VAL A 216 12.52 -8.54 12.23
CA VAL A 216 12.21 -7.34 11.43
C VAL A 216 12.61 -6.04 12.10
N TRP A 217 12.63 -5.98 13.44
CA TRP A 217 12.95 -4.75 14.17
C TRP A 217 14.40 -4.37 14.02
N ILE A 218 14.64 -3.09 13.82
CA ILE A 218 15.95 -2.45 13.83
C ILE A 218 15.81 -1.03 14.38
N ASP A 219 16.74 -0.60 15.22
CA ASP A 219 16.78 0.77 15.71
C ASP A 219 17.05 1.72 14.54
N PRO A 220 16.32 2.84 14.41
CA PRO A 220 16.56 3.85 13.38
C PRO A 220 18.01 4.35 13.31
N ILE A 221 18.72 4.41 14.40
CA ILE A 221 20.13 4.83 14.44
C ILE A 221 21.03 3.83 13.69
N ASP A 222 20.67 2.53 13.71
CA ASP A 222 21.49 1.48 13.10
C ASP A 222 21.40 1.45 11.57
N TYR A 223 20.31 1.98 10.98
CA TYR A 223 20.16 2.05 9.52
C TYR A 223 20.35 3.44 8.93
N GLN A 224 20.55 4.47 9.75
CA GLN A 224 20.67 5.86 9.28
C GLN A 224 21.73 6.01 8.19
N LYS A 225 22.90 5.43 8.38
CA LYS A 225 24.02 5.52 7.41
C LYS A 225 23.67 4.89 6.05
N GLU A 226 22.95 3.78 6.05
CA GLU A 226 22.54 3.10 4.81
C GLU A 226 21.41 3.86 4.12
N LEU A 227 20.51 4.46 4.90
CA LEU A 227 19.46 5.33 4.38
C LEU A 227 20.06 6.60 3.75
N GLU A 228 21.03 7.26 4.39
CA GLU A 228 21.71 8.42 3.83
C GLU A 228 22.35 8.11 2.48
N LYS A 229 23.03 6.96 2.36
CA LYS A 229 23.60 6.52 1.07
C LYS A 229 22.51 6.26 0.01
N ALA A 230 21.38 5.67 0.41
CA ALA A 230 20.29 5.37 -0.51
C ALA A 230 19.61 6.63 -1.06
N VAL A 231 19.56 7.70 -0.28
CA VAL A 231 18.93 8.98 -0.69
C VAL A 231 19.86 9.82 -1.58
N VAL A 232 21.18 9.66 -1.45
CA VAL A 232 22.18 10.44 -2.23
C VAL A 232 22.45 9.80 -3.61
N ASN A 233 22.17 8.51 -3.77
CA ASN A 233 22.30 7.81 -5.04
C ASN A 233 21.16 8.15 -6.00
#